data_1a27757e59f9b7249faa69f789542334
#
_entry.id   1a27757e59f9b7249faa69f789542334
#
_cell.length_a   1.000
_cell.length_b   1.000
_cell.length_c   1.000
_cell.angle_alpha   90.00
_cell.angle_beta   90.00
_cell.angle_gamma   90.00
#
_symmetry.space_group_name_H-M   'P 1'
#
loop_
_entity.id
_entity.type
_entity.pdbx_description
1 polymer ?
#
loop_
_entity_poly.entity_id
_entity_poly.type
_entity_poly.pdbx_seq_one_letter_code
_entity_poly.pdbx_strand_id
1 'polypeptide(L)'
;MPEGHTIHRLARDQRPLFVGEKLRVSTIMERFDEQAALLDGRRLASIDAYGKHLFYDFEDDVLLHVHLGLYGRVRSGHEPAPEPVGALRVRMETNVSWLDLRGPAACDLLSPSERDAILARLGPDPLRADAQPERAYARIQKSRVSLAQLFMDQSVIAGIGNIYRAEILYRHRIDPFAPGTSLDRATFDAAWADLGKLMRAGVRAGRIVTTDTADRPKASGRVSRGASFYVYHRTGEGCRRCGAVVQSTLVAGRTLYWCPREQTSKT
;
A
#
# COMPACT_ATOMS: atom_id res chain seq x y z
N MET A 1 -1.37 -8.02 4.43
CA MET A 1 -1.12 -6.65 4.93
C MET A 1 -1.40 -5.70 3.79
N PRO A 2 -2.26 -4.69 3.97
CA PRO A 2 -2.51 -3.69 2.94
C PRO A 2 -1.24 -2.86 2.65
N GLU A 3 -0.90 -2.73 1.37
CA GLU A 3 0.14 -1.81 0.87
C GLU A 3 -0.50 -0.85 -0.14
N GLY A 4 0.23 0.10 -0.69
CA GLY A 4 -0.32 1.17 -1.53
C GLY A 4 -1.24 0.67 -2.65
N HIS A 5 -0.88 -0.42 -3.34
CA HIS A 5 -1.73 -1.02 -4.37
C HIS A 5 -3.13 -1.39 -3.87
N THR A 6 -3.27 -1.83 -2.60
CA THR A 6 -4.57 -2.14 -1.99
C THR A 6 -5.42 -0.89 -1.86
N ILE A 7 -4.83 0.21 -1.40
CA ILE A 7 -5.53 1.47 -1.17
C ILE A 7 -5.97 2.09 -2.51
N HIS A 8 -5.07 2.13 -3.49
CA HIS A 8 -5.40 2.60 -4.84
C HIS A 8 -6.46 1.74 -5.53
N ARG A 9 -6.44 0.41 -5.30
CA ARG A 9 -7.49 -0.48 -5.79
C ARG A 9 -8.83 -0.15 -5.14
N LEU A 10 -8.87 0.03 -3.81
CA LEU A 10 -10.10 0.41 -3.10
C LEU A 10 -10.67 1.72 -3.66
N ALA A 11 -9.84 2.76 -3.82
CA ALA A 11 -10.28 4.02 -4.41
C ALA A 11 -10.85 3.82 -5.82
N ARG A 12 -10.16 3.06 -6.68
CA ARG A 12 -10.62 2.77 -8.04
C ARG A 12 -11.97 2.04 -8.07
N ASP A 13 -12.09 0.98 -7.25
CA ASP A 13 -13.27 0.10 -7.28
C ASP A 13 -14.50 0.76 -6.64
N GLN A 14 -14.30 1.71 -5.72
CA GLN A 14 -15.37 2.40 -5.01
C GLN A 14 -15.86 3.67 -5.75
N ARG A 15 -15.01 4.35 -6.51
CA ARG A 15 -15.40 5.58 -7.23
C ARG A 15 -16.69 5.43 -8.02
N PRO A 16 -16.88 4.42 -8.89
CA PRO A 16 -18.08 4.29 -9.69
C PRO A 16 -19.34 3.92 -8.89
N LEU A 17 -19.17 3.50 -7.63
CA LEU A 17 -20.27 3.07 -6.78
C LEU A 17 -20.81 4.17 -5.86
N PHE A 18 -19.95 5.14 -5.50
CA PHE A 18 -20.24 6.08 -4.41
C PHE A 18 -20.03 7.56 -4.78
N VAL A 19 -19.11 7.87 -5.72
CA VAL A 19 -18.85 9.28 -6.07
C VAL A 19 -20.04 9.86 -6.82
N GLY A 20 -20.47 11.04 -6.37
CA GLY A 20 -21.68 11.74 -6.87
C GLY A 20 -22.96 11.37 -6.14
N GLU A 21 -22.96 10.34 -5.28
CA GLU A 21 -24.13 9.89 -4.55
C GLU A 21 -24.23 10.54 -3.17
N LYS A 22 -25.48 10.73 -2.68
CA LYS A 22 -25.76 11.00 -1.27
C LYS A 22 -25.69 9.69 -0.51
N LEU A 23 -24.85 9.64 0.53
CA LEU A 23 -24.61 8.42 1.28
C LEU A 23 -25.40 8.39 2.58
N ARG A 24 -26.03 7.25 2.87
CA ARG A 24 -26.37 6.91 4.25
C ARG A 24 -25.10 6.42 4.94
N VAL A 25 -24.78 7.02 6.08
CA VAL A 25 -23.59 6.67 6.85
C VAL A 25 -24.01 6.25 8.24
N SER A 26 -23.58 5.07 8.65
CA SER A 26 -23.91 4.50 9.95
C SER A 26 -22.69 3.79 10.57
N THR A 27 -22.78 3.56 11.87
CA THR A 27 -21.80 2.80 12.65
C THR A 27 -22.50 1.96 13.70
N ILE A 28 -21.81 0.97 14.25
CA ILE A 28 -22.22 0.25 15.47
C ILE A 28 -21.25 0.52 16.62
N MET A 29 -20.39 1.54 16.48
CA MET A 29 -19.38 1.88 17.49
C MET A 29 -19.65 3.30 17.99
N GLU A 30 -20.15 3.43 19.22
CA GLU A 30 -20.47 4.71 19.89
C GLU A 30 -19.38 5.79 19.69
N ARG A 31 -18.11 5.42 19.75
CA ARG A 31 -17.00 6.36 19.55
C ARG A 31 -16.91 6.97 18.15
N PHE A 32 -17.73 6.53 17.19
CA PHE A 32 -17.78 7.06 15.83
C PHE A 32 -19.18 7.62 15.48
N ASP A 33 -20.12 7.67 16.41
CA ASP A 33 -21.49 8.10 16.17
C ASP A 33 -21.57 9.56 15.70
N GLU A 34 -20.83 10.47 16.35
CA GLU A 34 -20.79 11.87 15.97
C GLU A 34 -20.23 12.07 14.56
N GLN A 35 -19.15 11.36 14.23
CA GLN A 35 -18.54 11.43 12.90
C GLN A 35 -19.47 10.83 11.83
N ALA A 36 -20.13 9.73 12.13
CA ALA A 36 -21.10 9.12 11.21
C ALA A 36 -22.28 10.08 10.95
N ALA A 37 -22.81 10.71 11.99
CA ALA A 37 -23.91 11.69 11.87
C ALA A 37 -23.49 12.92 11.03
N LEU A 38 -22.23 13.37 11.13
CA LEU A 38 -21.69 14.46 10.29
C LEU A 38 -21.58 14.08 8.82
N LEU A 39 -21.39 12.80 8.50
CA LEU A 39 -21.26 12.30 7.14
C LEU A 39 -22.61 11.90 6.52
N ASP A 40 -23.58 11.53 7.37
CA ASP A 40 -24.86 10.99 6.92
C ASP A 40 -25.67 12.00 6.08
N GLY A 41 -26.19 11.54 4.96
CA GLY A 41 -26.95 12.36 4.02
C GLY A 41 -26.12 13.28 3.13
N ARG A 42 -24.78 13.35 3.30
CA ARG A 42 -23.91 14.17 2.45
C ARG A 42 -23.58 13.46 1.13
N ARG A 43 -23.30 14.27 0.11
CA ARG A 43 -22.83 13.78 -1.18
C ARG A 43 -21.31 13.55 -1.11
N LEU A 44 -20.87 12.39 -1.58
CA LEU A 44 -19.44 12.09 -1.75
C LEU A 44 -18.93 12.71 -3.06
N ALA A 45 -18.05 13.72 -2.95
CA ALA A 45 -17.51 14.44 -4.10
C ALA A 45 -16.35 13.67 -4.76
N SER A 46 -15.45 13.07 -3.98
CA SER A 46 -14.33 12.32 -4.53
C SER A 46 -13.80 11.22 -3.59
N ILE A 47 -13.05 10.28 -4.17
CA ILE A 47 -12.26 9.29 -3.41
C ILE A 47 -10.84 9.36 -3.95
N ASP A 48 -9.85 9.66 -3.10
CA ASP A 48 -8.44 9.69 -3.48
C ASP A 48 -7.59 8.74 -2.64
N ALA A 49 -6.46 8.31 -3.21
CA ALA A 49 -5.50 7.44 -2.57
C ALA A 49 -4.09 8.03 -2.68
N TYR A 50 -3.36 8.05 -1.58
CA TYR A 50 -1.96 8.42 -1.54
C TYR A 50 -1.20 7.49 -0.58
N GLY A 51 -0.24 6.74 -1.10
CA GLY A 51 0.48 5.74 -0.33
C GLY A 51 -0.46 4.71 0.29
N LYS A 52 -0.55 4.73 1.61
CA LYS A 52 -1.44 3.85 2.38
C LYS A 52 -2.64 4.58 2.97
N HIS A 53 -2.89 5.81 2.55
CA HIS A 53 -3.97 6.67 3.00
C HIS A 53 -5.08 6.71 1.95
N LEU A 54 -6.32 6.58 2.39
CA LEU A 54 -7.53 6.69 1.58
C LEU A 54 -8.34 7.87 2.10
N PHE A 55 -8.77 8.73 1.20
CA PHE A 55 -9.51 9.95 1.50
C PHE A 55 -10.84 9.92 0.76
N TYR A 56 -11.91 10.21 1.49
CA TYR A 56 -13.25 10.39 0.97
C TYR A 56 -13.62 11.85 1.19
N ASP A 57 -13.68 12.63 0.13
CA ASP A 57 -14.03 14.03 0.16
C ASP A 57 -15.55 14.17 0.01
N PHE A 58 -16.23 14.66 1.02
CA PHE A 58 -17.65 14.99 0.99
C PHE A 58 -17.86 16.47 0.69
N GLU A 59 -19.09 16.85 0.35
CA GLU A 59 -19.49 18.26 0.27
C GLU A 59 -19.23 18.98 1.60
N ASP A 60 -19.12 20.33 1.54
CA ASP A 60 -18.86 21.23 2.68
C ASP A 60 -17.50 20.99 3.38
N ASP A 61 -16.46 20.62 2.60
CA ASP A 61 -15.09 20.42 3.08
C ASP A 61 -14.93 19.39 4.20
N VAL A 62 -15.87 18.45 4.30
CA VAL A 62 -15.78 17.34 5.24
C VAL A 62 -15.03 16.18 4.58
N LEU A 63 -13.95 15.73 5.19
CA LEU A 63 -13.08 14.70 4.65
C LEU A 63 -12.94 13.54 5.63
N LEU A 64 -13.28 12.33 5.18
CA LEU A 64 -13.01 11.12 5.94
C LEU A 64 -11.68 10.52 5.49
N HIS A 65 -10.73 10.45 6.41
CA HIS A 65 -9.44 9.80 6.23
C HIS A 65 -9.46 8.39 6.79
N VAL A 66 -8.93 7.44 6.03
CA VAL A 66 -8.81 6.04 6.43
C VAL A 66 -7.37 5.55 6.23
N HIS A 67 -6.80 4.96 7.29
CA HIS A 67 -5.58 4.18 7.23
C HIS A 67 -5.87 2.75 7.74
N LEU A 68 -5.76 1.76 6.86
CA LEU A 68 -6.16 0.39 7.21
C LEU A 68 -5.25 -0.25 8.27
N GLY A 69 -3.96 0.11 8.31
CA GLY A 69 -3.00 -0.55 9.21
C GLY A 69 -2.79 -2.01 8.80
N LEU A 70 -2.65 -2.88 9.81
CA LEU A 70 -2.43 -4.32 9.59
C LEU A 70 -3.73 -5.12 9.47
N TYR A 71 -4.76 -4.70 10.18
CA TYR A 71 -5.99 -5.48 10.38
C TYR A 71 -7.21 -4.88 9.69
N GLY A 72 -7.15 -3.61 9.31
CA GLY A 72 -8.23 -2.91 8.65
C GLY A 72 -8.64 -3.57 7.34
N ARG A 73 -9.94 -3.69 7.12
CA ARG A 73 -10.53 -4.32 5.94
C ARG A 73 -11.72 -3.50 5.44
N VAL A 74 -11.82 -3.41 4.15
CA VAL A 74 -13.02 -2.88 3.48
C VAL A 74 -13.70 -4.02 2.74
N ARG A 75 -15.03 -4.09 2.87
CA ARG A 75 -15.89 -4.92 2.04
C ARG A 75 -16.93 -4.03 1.39
N SER A 76 -17.27 -4.31 0.18
CA SER A 76 -18.35 -3.63 -0.54
C SER A 76 -19.13 -4.63 -1.38
N GLY A 77 -20.36 -4.31 -1.70
CA GLY A 77 -21.24 -5.13 -2.51
C GLY A 77 -22.48 -4.36 -2.96
N HIS A 78 -23.41 -5.07 -3.58
CA HIS A 78 -24.72 -4.56 -3.96
C HIS A 78 -25.74 -4.84 -2.85
N GLU A 79 -26.77 -4.01 -2.75
CA GLU A 79 -27.88 -4.21 -1.82
C GLU A 79 -28.60 -5.55 -2.09
N PRO A 80 -29.13 -6.22 -1.03
CA PRO A 80 -29.15 -5.76 0.35
C PRO A 80 -27.83 -5.92 1.08
N ALA A 81 -27.48 -4.94 1.92
CA ALA A 81 -26.31 -5.02 2.79
C ALA A 81 -26.49 -6.14 3.84
N PRO A 82 -25.41 -6.87 4.21
CA PRO A 82 -25.48 -7.84 5.29
C PRO A 82 -25.66 -7.16 6.64
N GLU A 83 -26.17 -7.88 7.63
CA GLU A 83 -26.27 -7.38 9.00
C GLU A 83 -24.90 -6.86 9.50
N PRO A 84 -24.88 -5.69 10.16
CA PRO A 84 -23.67 -5.14 10.74
C PRO A 84 -23.15 -6.04 11.87
N VAL A 85 -21.90 -6.52 11.76
CA VAL A 85 -21.31 -7.40 12.78
C VAL A 85 -19.84 -7.05 13.06
N GLY A 86 -19.40 -7.33 14.30
CA GLY A 86 -17.99 -7.24 14.70
C GLY A 86 -17.47 -5.80 14.79
N ALA A 87 -16.21 -5.56 14.43
CA ALA A 87 -15.54 -4.26 14.54
C ALA A 87 -15.87 -3.30 13.36
N LEU A 88 -17.14 -3.18 12.98
CA LEU A 88 -17.61 -2.25 11.96
C LEU A 88 -17.43 -0.80 12.45
N ARG A 89 -16.50 -0.08 11.83
CA ARG A 89 -16.20 1.32 12.15
C ARG A 89 -17.19 2.26 11.48
N VAL A 90 -17.43 2.04 10.19
CA VAL A 90 -18.37 2.83 9.40
C VAL A 90 -18.92 1.97 8.27
N ARG A 91 -20.22 2.13 8.02
CA ARG A 91 -20.92 1.67 6.83
C ARG A 91 -21.32 2.88 6.00
N MET A 92 -21.11 2.83 4.71
CA MET A 92 -21.58 3.80 3.73
C MET A 92 -22.46 3.09 2.71
N GLU A 93 -23.64 3.64 2.44
CA GLU A 93 -24.66 3.03 1.57
C GLU A 93 -25.22 4.02 0.57
N THR A 94 -25.45 3.55 -0.64
CA THR A 94 -26.35 4.17 -1.62
C THR A 94 -27.64 3.33 -1.72
N ASN A 95 -28.51 3.62 -2.68
CA ASN A 95 -29.70 2.79 -2.94
C ASN A 95 -29.35 1.41 -3.56
N VAL A 96 -28.13 1.23 -4.07
CA VAL A 96 -27.74 0.03 -4.84
C VAL A 96 -26.46 -0.63 -4.34
N SER A 97 -25.68 0.05 -3.51
CA SER A 97 -24.36 -0.44 -3.08
C SER A 97 -24.10 -0.12 -1.62
N TRP A 98 -23.31 -0.96 -0.97
CA TRP A 98 -22.84 -0.75 0.40
C TRP A 98 -21.33 -0.97 0.51
N LEU A 99 -20.74 -0.36 1.53
CA LEU A 99 -19.34 -0.49 1.93
C LEU A 99 -19.24 -0.56 3.44
N ASP A 100 -18.52 -1.56 3.95
CA ASP A 100 -18.15 -1.74 5.36
C ASP A 100 -16.66 -1.54 5.57
N LEU A 101 -16.28 -0.60 6.43
CA LEU A 101 -14.93 -0.45 6.95
C LEU A 101 -14.84 -1.07 8.35
N ARG A 102 -13.91 -1.99 8.54
CA ARG A 102 -13.73 -2.73 9.79
C ARG A 102 -12.29 -2.65 10.29
N GLY A 103 -12.11 -2.35 11.58
CA GLY A 103 -10.83 -2.38 12.28
C GLY A 103 -9.68 -1.57 11.67
N PRO A 104 -9.90 -0.38 11.10
CA PRO A 104 -8.82 0.46 10.58
C PRO A 104 -7.94 0.95 11.72
N ALA A 105 -6.67 1.26 11.41
CA ALA A 105 -5.76 1.89 12.36
C ALA A 105 -6.09 3.38 12.58
N ALA A 106 -6.57 4.06 11.53
CA ALA A 106 -7.13 5.40 11.63
C ALA A 106 -8.41 5.49 10.77
N CYS A 107 -9.39 6.24 11.28
CA CYS A 107 -10.65 6.57 10.62
C CYS A 107 -11.16 7.86 11.26
N ASP A 108 -10.77 8.99 10.68
CA ASP A 108 -10.91 10.29 11.30
C ASP A 108 -11.49 11.31 10.30
N LEU A 109 -12.31 12.23 10.78
CA LEU A 109 -12.67 13.39 9.97
C LEU A 109 -11.54 14.41 10.02
N LEU A 110 -11.17 14.94 8.88
CA LEU A 110 -10.10 15.91 8.71
C LEU A 110 -10.61 17.17 8.01
N SER A 111 -10.00 18.29 8.32
CA SER A 111 -10.04 19.49 7.50
C SER A 111 -9.11 19.35 6.29
N PRO A 112 -9.28 20.18 5.24
CA PRO A 112 -8.34 20.22 4.12
C PRO A 112 -6.89 20.47 4.55
N SER A 113 -6.66 21.34 5.54
CA SER A 113 -5.32 21.65 6.07
C SER A 113 -4.68 20.44 6.77
N GLU A 114 -5.45 19.64 7.50
CA GLU A 114 -4.94 18.41 8.13
C GLU A 114 -4.59 17.34 7.10
N ARG A 115 -5.38 17.21 6.01
CA ARG A 115 -5.04 16.38 4.86
C ARG A 115 -3.69 16.80 4.27
N ASP A 116 -3.53 18.10 3.98
CA ASP A 116 -2.29 18.64 3.42
C ASP A 116 -1.10 18.39 4.33
N ALA A 117 -1.27 18.51 5.64
CA ALA A 117 -0.24 18.18 6.62
C ALA A 117 0.14 16.69 6.61
N ILE A 118 -0.81 15.78 6.34
CA ILE A 118 -0.50 14.35 6.14
C ILE A 118 0.32 14.17 4.85
N LEU A 119 -0.14 14.74 3.74
CA LEU A 119 0.50 14.58 2.43
C LEU A 119 1.91 15.17 2.40
N ALA A 120 2.13 16.32 3.06
CA ALA A 120 3.44 16.98 3.13
C ALA A 120 4.53 16.12 3.80
N ARG A 121 4.15 15.20 4.70
CA ARG A 121 5.08 14.28 5.36
C ARG A 121 5.43 13.06 4.52
N LEU A 122 4.66 12.78 3.47
CA LEU A 122 4.84 11.59 2.65
C LEU A 122 5.84 11.84 1.51
N GLY A 123 6.60 10.81 1.21
CA GLY A 123 7.39 10.73 -0.01
C GLY A 123 6.50 10.56 -1.24
N PRO A 124 7.08 10.60 -2.45
CA PRO A 124 6.33 10.36 -3.68
C PRO A 124 5.73 8.95 -3.71
N ASP A 125 4.51 8.85 -4.26
CA ASP A 125 3.79 7.59 -4.43
C ASP A 125 3.99 7.08 -5.88
N PRO A 126 4.56 5.87 -6.09
CA PRO A 126 4.82 5.31 -7.42
C PRO A 126 3.56 5.03 -8.27
N LEU A 127 2.37 5.08 -7.67
CA LEU A 127 1.10 4.88 -8.37
C LEU A 127 0.48 6.18 -8.90
N ARG A 128 0.98 7.33 -8.48
CA ARG A 128 0.46 8.63 -8.92
C ARG A 128 1.15 9.12 -10.19
N ALA A 129 0.38 9.80 -11.03
CA ALA A 129 0.92 10.40 -12.25
C ALA A 129 1.80 11.62 -11.96
N ASP A 130 1.53 12.32 -10.85
CA ASP A 130 2.27 13.49 -10.36
C ASP A 130 3.45 13.14 -9.45
N ALA A 131 3.81 11.86 -9.36
CA ALA A 131 4.93 11.41 -8.55
C ALA A 131 6.25 12.08 -8.99
N GLN A 132 7.02 12.51 -7.99
CA GLN A 132 8.33 13.14 -8.18
C GLN A 132 9.43 12.24 -7.62
N PRO A 133 9.91 11.23 -8.38
CA PRO A 133 10.90 10.25 -7.89
C PRO A 133 12.21 10.90 -7.43
N GLU A 134 12.56 12.07 -7.96
CA GLU A 134 13.72 12.86 -7.57
C GLU A 134 13.72 13.19 -6.07
N ARG A 135 12.56 13.43 -5.48
CA ARG A 135 12.44 13.70 -4.03
C ARG A 135 12.85 12.49 -3.21
N ALA A 136 12.46 11.28 -3.65
CA ALA A 136 12.84 10.03 -3.00
C ALA A 136 14.34 9.79 -3.14
N TYR A 137 14.88 9.90 -4.36
CA TYR A 137 16.30 9.71 -4.63
C TYR A 137 17.18 10.67 -3.83
N ALA A 138 16.87 11.97 -3.86
CA ALA A 138 17.61 12.97 -3.11
C ALA A 138 17.62 12.72 -1.60
N ARG A 139 16.53 12.18 -1.05
CA ARG A 139 16.45 11.83 0.37
C ARG A 139 17.26 10.57 0.68
N ILE A 140 17.22 9.56 -0.18
CA ILE A 140 18.02 8.34 -0.07
C ILE A 140 19.51 8.69 -0.11
N GLN A 141 19.97 9.48 -1.08
CA GLN A 141 21.35 9.84 -1.28
C GLN A 141 21.99 10.63 -0.12
N LYS A 142 21.20 11.29 0.69
CA LYS A 142 21.67 12.02 1.89
C LYS A 142 21.71 11.16 3.15
N SER A 143 21.30 9.89 3.07
CA SER A 143 21.09 9.05 4.24
C SER A 143 22.15 7.95 4.35
N ARG A 144 22.69 7.78 5.56
CA ARG A 144 23.54 6.64 5.94
C ARG A 144 22.75 5.46 6.49
N VAL A 145 21.43 5.60 6.60
CA VAL A 145 20.53 4.53 7.01
C VAL A 145 20.46 3.46 5.92
N SER A 146 20.26 2.19 6.31
CA SER A 146 20.20 1.07 5.36
C SER A 146 19.07 1.22 4.33
N LEU A 147 19.34 0.77 3.10
CA LEU A 147 18.34 0.78 2.02
C LEU A 147 17.07 0.01 2.39
N ALA A 148 17.19 -1.09 3.14
CA ALA A 148 16.03 -1.81 3.65
C ALA A 148 15.13 -0.94 4.55
N GLN A 149 15.69 -0.06 5.35
CA GLN A 149 14.91 0.85 6.20
C GLN A 149 14.32 2.01 5.38
N LEU A 150 15.12 2.60 4.49
CA LEU A 150 14.68 3.72 3.64
C LEU A 150 13.52 3.33 2.72
N PHE A 151 13.54 2.13 2.14
CA PHE A 151 12.43 1.62 1.31
C PHE A 151 11.16 1.29 2.11
N MET A 152 11.20 1.27 3.44
CA MET A 152 10.01 1.14 4.30
C MET A 152 9.46 2.46 4.81
N ASP A 153 10.29 3.51 4.78
CA ASP A 153 9.92 4.83 5.29
C ASP A 153 8.94 5.52 4.33
N GLN A 154 7.72 5.72 4.81
CA GLN A 154 6.66 6.36 4.02
C GLN A 154 6.97 7.81 3.65
N SER A 155 7.89 8.45 4.37
CA SER A 155 8.37 9.79 4.04
C SER A 155 9.41 9.80 2.92
N VAL A 156 10.01 8.64 2.61
CA VAL A 156 10.93 8.44 1.48
C VAL A 156 10.16 8.00 0.24
N ILE A 157 9.41 6.92 0.34
CA ILE A 157 8.56 6.39 -0.74
C ILE A 157 7.22 5.96 -0.14
N ALA A 158 6.14 6.65 -0.48
CA ALA A 158 4.83 6.33 0.02
C ALA A 158 4.27 5.04 -0.63
N GLY A 159 3.49 4.28 0.14
CA GLY A 159 2.78 3.11 -0.35
C GLY A 159 3.55 1.79 -0.27
N ILE A 160 4.88 1.81 -0.23
CA ILE A 160 5.68 0.59 -0.05
C ILE A 160 5.46 0.00 1.34
N GLY A 161 5.26 -1.31 1.38
CA GLY A 161 5.27 -2.10 2.61
C GLY A 161 6.35 -3.16 2.57
N ASN A 162 6.22 -4.12 3.47
CA ASN A 162 7.25 -5.14 3.66
C ASN A 162 7.43 -6.07 2.44
N ILE A 163 6.36 -6.30 1.68
CA ILE A 163 6.42 -7.16 0.49
C ILE A 163 7.19 -6.46 -0.61
N TYR A 164 6.74 -5.26 -1.02
CA TYR A 164 7.41 -4.55 -2.09
C TYR A 164 8.85 -4.19 -1.74
N ARG A 165 9.15 -3.81 -0.48
CA ARG A 165 10.52 -3.59 -0.02
C ARG A 165 11.42 -4.79 -0.30
N ALA A 166 11.07 -5.96 0.23
CA ALA A 166 11.89 -7.16 0.10
C ALA A 166 12.08 -7.54 -1.37
N GLU A 167 11.00 -7.51 -2.13
CA GLU A 167 11.00 -7.98 -3.51
C GLU A 167 11.72 -7.01 -4.49
N ILE A 168 11.57 -5.70 -4.32
CA ILE A 168 12.26 -4.71 -5.16
C ILE A 168 13.76 -4.73 -4.90
N LEU A 169 14.18 -4.75 -3.64
CA LEU A 169 15.61 -4.87 -3.30
C LEU A 169 16.22 -6.14 -3.90
N TYR A 170 15.51 -7.27 -3.84
CA TYR A 170 15.97 -8.52 -4.46
C TYR A 170 16.02 -8.42 -5.99
N ARG A 171 14.97 -7.94 -6.64
CA ARG A 171 14.85 -7.90 -8.11
C ARG A 171 15.96 -7.07 -8.75
N HIS A 172 16.36 -5.99 -8.07
CA HIS A 172 17.42 -5.08 -8.53
C HIS A 172 18.80 -5.37 -7.89
N ARG A 173 18.94 -6.52 -7.18
CA ARG A 173 20.22 -6.92 -6.54
C ARG A 173 20.80 -5.85 -5.63
N ILE A 174 19.95 -5.11 -4.98
CA ILE A 174 20.31 -4.05 -4.05
C ILE A 174 20.64 -4.71 -2.70
N ASP A 175 21.83 -4.46 -2.17
CA ASP A 175 22.18 -4.87 -0.82
C ASP A 175 21.28 -4.13 0.19
N PRO A 176 20.44 -4.86 0.93
CA PRO A 176 19.50 -4.24 1.86
C PRO A 176 20.17 -3.54 3.04
N PHE A 177 21.40 -3.88 3.35
CA PHE A 177 22.17 -3.33 4.48
C PHE A 177 23.06 -2.15 4.08
N ALA A 178 23.28 -1.95 2.79
CA ALA A 178 24.06 -0.83 2.29
C ALA A 178 23.40 0.51 2.63
N PRO A 179 24.17 1.57 2.90
CA PRO A 179 23.64 2.89 3.20
C PRO A 179 22.98 3.52 1.96
N GLY A 180 22.02 4.39 2.18
CA GLY A 180 21.34 5.10 1.08
C GLY A 180 22.29 5.82 0.13
N THR A 181 23.39 6.38 0.67
CA THR A 181 24.43 7.06 -0.13
C THR A 181 25.11 6.17 -1.17
N SER A 182 24.99 4.85 -1.08
CA SER A 182 25.59 3.89 -2.03
C SER A 182 24.70 3.56 -3.23
N LEU A 183 23.43 3.96 -3.21
CA LEU A 183 22.50 3.65 -4.29
C LEU A 183 22.75 4.57 -5.48
N ASP A 184 23.24 4.04 -6.57
CA ASP A 184 23.41 4.83 -7.79
C ASP A 184 22.10 5.18 -8.47
N ARG A 185 22.13 6.23 -9.31
CA ARG A 185 20.93 6.77 -9.98
C ARG A 185 20.29 5.76 -10.91
N ALA A 186 21.05 5.03 -11.69
CA ALA A 186 20.52 4.11 -12.69
C ALA A 186 19.78 2.94 -12.01
N THR A 187 20.35 2.40 -10.93
CA THR A 187 19.72 1.35 -10.11
C THR A 187 18.43 1.86 -9.46
N PHE A 188 18.44 3.10 -8.92
CA PHE A 188 17.23 3.70 -8.36
C PHE A 188 16.13 3.85 -9.41
N ASP A 189 16.45 4.41 -10.58
CA ASP A 189 15.46 4.64 -11.64
C ASP A 189 14.85 3.32 -12.15
N ALA A 190 15.68 2.29 -12.32
CA ALA A 190 15.19 0.95 -12.68
C ALA A 190 14.28 0.36 -11.60
N ALA A 191 14.66 0.45 -10.32
CA ALA A 191 13.87 -0.02 -9.19
C ALA A 191 12.54 0.75 -9.06
N TRP A 192 12.56 2.07 -9.23
CA TRP A 192 11.35 2.91 -9.22
C TRP A 192 10.37 2.54 -10.34
N ALA A 193 10.85 2.39 -11.55
CA ALA A 193 10.03 2.00 -12.70
C ALA A 193 9.39 0.62 -12.53
N ASP A 194 10.17 -0.36 -12.06
CA ASP A 194 9.68 -1.72 -11.80
C ASP A 194 8.69 -1.75 -10.64
N LEU A 195 8.95 -1.01 -9.57
CA LEU A 195 8.03 -0.84 -8.44
C LEU A 195 6.68 -0.31 -8.91
N GLY A 196 6.65 0.76 -9.68
CA GLY A 196 5.43 1.32 -10.25
C GLY A 196 4.68 0.31 -11.14
N LYS A 197 5.41 -0.49 -11.95
CA LYS A 197 4.84 -1.57 -12.77
C LYS A 197 4.19 -2.65 -11.91
N LEU A 198 4.90 -3.14 -10.89
CA LEU A 198 4.41 -4.18 -9.98
C LEU A 198 3.22 -3.70 -9.15
N MET A 199 3.26 -2.47 -8.65
CA MET A 199 2.15 -1.90 -7.89
C MET A 199 0.90 -1.70 -8.76
N ARG A 200 1.03 -1.20 -9.99
CA ARG A 200 -0.09 -1.12 -10.95
C ARG A 200 -0.67 -2.50 -11.29
N ALA A 201 0.17 -3.52 -11.42
CA ALA A 201 -0.29 -4.90 -11.60
C ALA A 201 -1.04 -5.39 -10.35
N GLY A 202 -0.57 -5.05 -9.16
CA GLY A 202 -1.24 -5.32 -7.88
C GLY A 202 -2.61 -4.65 -7.77
N VAL A 203 -2.74 -3.38 -8.22
CA VAL A 203 -4.04 -2.67 -8.30
C VAL A 203 -5.02 -3.43 -9.18
N ARG A 204 -4.59 -3.89 -10.36
CA ARG A 204 -5.46 -4.63 -11.28
C ARG A 204 -5.86 -6.01 -10.72
N ALA A 205 -4.89 -6.76 -10.22
CA ALA A 205 -5.08 -8.15 -9.81
C ALA A 205 -5.63 -8.33 -8.39
N GLY A 206 -5.57 -7.29 -7.54
CA GLY A 206 -5.92 -7.36 -6.11
C GLY A 206 -4.96 -8.20 -5.27
N ARG A 207 -3.76 -8.48 -5.79
CA ARG A 207 -2.72 -9.26 -5.13
C ARG A 207 -1.34 -8.90 -5.66
N ILE A 208 -0.33 -9.10 -4.84
CA ILE A 208 1.06 -8.87 -5.24
C ILE A 208 1.63 -10.16 -5.84
N VAL A 209 2.24 -10.02 -7.01
CA VAL A 209 3.06 -11.04 -7.66
C VAL A 209 4.28 -10.33 -8.21
N THR A 210 5.47 -10.74 -7.78
CA THR A 210 6.72 -10.08 -8.11
C THR A 210 7.65 -10.96 -8.96
N THR A 211 7.37 -12.26 -9.01
CA THR A 211 8.16 -13.20 -9.82
C THR A 211 7.91 -13.01 -11.31
N ASP A 212 8.97 -13.05 -12.10
CA ASP A 212 8.88 -13.09 -13.55
C ASP A 212 8.38 -14.46 -14.03
N THR A 213 7.74 -14.49 -15.19
CA THR A 213 7.14 -15.73 -15.71
C THR A 213 8.16 -16.86 -15.85
N ALA A 214 9.39 -16.55 -16.28
CA ALA A 214 10.47 -17.51 -16.42
C ALA A 214 10.92 -18.17 -15.10
N ASP A 215 10.77 -17.45 -13.97
CA ASP A 215 11.21 -17.92 -12.66
C ASP A 215 10.10 -18.65 -11.88
N ARG A 216 8.97 -18.94 -12.53
CA ARG A 216 7.83 -19.64 -11.92
C ARG A 216 7.81 -21.12 -12.29
N PRO A 217 7.29 -21.99 -11.40
CA PRO A 217 7.11 -23.40 -11.71
C PRO A 217 6.15 -23.67 -12.90
N LYS A 218 5.22 -22.71 -13.14
CA LYS A 218 4.28 -22.74 -14.27
C LYS A 218 4.26 -21.37 -14.94
N ALA A 219 4.47 -21.34 -16.26
CA ALA A 219 4.52 -20.11 -17.05
C ALA A 219 3.13 -19.46 -17.23
N SER A 220 2.05 -20.24 -17.18
CA SER A 220 0.68 -19.79 -17.44
C SER A 220 -0.27 -20.10 -16.28
N GLY A 221 -1.44 -19.45 -16.29
CA GLY A 221 -2.48 -19.64 -15.28
C GLY A 221 -2.30 -18.76 -14.03
N ARG A 222 -3.16 -19.00 -13.02
CA ARG A 222 -3.13 -18.26 -11.77
C ARG A 222 -1.87 -18.62 -10.96
N VAL A 223 -1.02 -17.63 -10.72
CA VAL A 223 0.19 -17.79 -9.89
C VAL A 223 -0.21 -18.19 -8.47
N SER A 224 0.29 -19.30 -7.96
CA SER A 224 0.05 -19.73 -6.58
C SER A 224 0.72 -18.78 -5.58
N ARG A 225 0.28 -18.82 -4.33
CA ARG A 225 0.89 -18.01 -3.28
C ARG A 225 2.39 -18.31 -3.11
N GLY A 226 2.75 -19.59 -3.14
CA GLY A 226 4.15 -20.04 -3.04
C GLY A 226 5.02 -19.62 -4.22
N ALA A 227 4.43 -19.33 -5.39
CA ALA A 227 5.15 -18.89 -6.59
C ALA A 227 5.17 -17.34 -6.75
N SER A 228 4.50 -16.59 -5.85
CA SER A 228 4.28 -15.14 -6.04
C SER A 228 5.50 -14.29 -5.73
N PHE A 229 6.43 -14.77 -4.91
CA PHE A 229 7.54 -13.99 -4.36
C PHE A 229 8.90 -14.66 -4.59
N TYR A 230 9.95 -13.85 -4.67
CA TYR A 230 11.32 -14.31 -4.71
C TYR A 230 11.88 -14.60 -3.32
N VAL A 231 11.70 -13.71 -2.37
CA VAL A 231 12.27 -13.80 -1.03
C VAL A 231 11.24 -13.64 0.10
N TYR A 232 10.16 -12.90 -0.12
CA TYR A 232 9.20 -12.60 0.93
C TYR A 232 8.52 -13.87 1.48
N HIS A 233 8.62 -14.09 2.81
CA HIS A 233 8.17 -15.29 3.53
C HIS A 233 8.77 -16.60 3.01
N ARG A 234 10.01 -16.57 2.49
CA ARG A 234 10.71 -17.75 1.98
C ARG A 234 12.03 -18.05 2.71
N THR A 235 12.14 -17.64 3.98
CA THR A 235 13.31 -17.97 4.82
C THR A 235 13.52 -19.46 4.88
N GLY A 236 14.78 -19.89 4.67
CA GLY A 236 15.16 -21.30 4.66
C GLY A 236 14.96 -22.03 3.31
N GLU A 237 14.23 -21.41 2.37
CA GLU A 237 14.05 -21.96 1.02
C GLU A 237 15.20 -21.54 0.09
N GLY A 238 15.45 -22.34 -0.95
CA GLY A 238 16.41 -21.99 -2.01
C GLY A 238 15.94 -20.77 -2.83
N CYS A 239 16.85 -19.84 -3.08
CA CYS A 239 16.63 -18.71 -3.99
C CYS A 239 16.29 -19.21 -5.39
N ARG A 240 15.27 -18.63 -6.04
CA ARG A 240 14.82 -19.07 -7.38
C ARG A 240 15.84 -18.85 -8.49
N ARG A 241 16.79 -17.90 -8.29
CA ARG A 241 17.82 -17.59 -9.30
C ARG A 241 19.14 -18.29 -9.07
N CYS A 242 19.63 -18.34 -7.81
CA CYS A 242 20.98 -18.83 -7.54
C CYS A 242 21.05 -20.03 -6.58
N GLY A 243 19.90 -20.52 -6.06
CA GLY A 243 19.83 -21.66 -5.14
C GLY A 243 20.28 -21.37 -3.70
N ALA A 244 20.93 -20.26 -3.40
CA ALA A 244 21.35 -19.91 -2.04
C ALA A 244 20.14 -19.80 -1.09
N VAL A 245 20.34 -20.15 0.18
CA VAL A 245 19.26 -20.10 1.17
C VAL A 245 18.83 -18.66 1.44
N VAL A 246 17.55 -18.37 1.26
CA VAL A 246 16.93 -17.08 1.60
C VAL A 246 17.02 -16.86 3.11
N GLN A 247 17.50 -15.72 3.52
CA GLN A 247 17.67 -15.33 4.91
C GLN A 247 16.61 -14.31 5.34
N SER A 248 16.47 -14.16 6.67
CA SER A 248 15.65 -13.11 7.26
C SER A 248 16.27 -12.54 8.51
N THR A 249 16.03 -11.26 8.77
CA THR A 249 16.43 -10.57 10.01
C THR A 249 15.42 -9.47 10.33
N LEU A 250 15.48 -8.91 11.54
CA LEU A 250 14.66 -7.79 11.94
C LEU A 250 15.35 -6.47 11.56
N VAL A 251 14.65 -5.63 10.78
CA VAL A 251 15.10 -4.28 10.42
C VAL A 251 13.97 -3.30 10.69
N ALA A 252 14.21 -2.32 11.56
CA ALA A 252 13.23 -1.30 11.95
C ALA A 252 11.84 -1.89 12.33
N GLY A 253 11.85 -2.94 13.16
CA GLY A 253 10.63 -3.58 13.67
C GLY A 253 9.88 -4.46 12.66
N ARG A 254 10.47 -4.73 11.47
CA ARG A 254 9.87 -5.59 10.43
C ARG A 254 10.85 -6.62 9.93
N THR A 255 10.38 -7.86 9.74
CA THR A 255 11.21 -8.92 9.16
C THR A 255 11.58 -8.57 7.72
N LEU A 256 12.87 -8.40 7.47
CA LEU A 256 13.46 -8.31 6.14
C LEU A 256 13.73 -9.73 5.64
N TYR A 257 13.53 -9.97 4.35
CA TYR A 257 13.87 -11.21 3.64
C TYR A 257 14.80 -10.86 2.49
N TRP A 258 15.91 -11.61 2.32
CA TRP A 258 16.87 -11.36 1.24
C TRP A 258 17.64 -12.63 0.84
N CYS A 259 18.25 -12.59 -0.33
CA CYS A 259 19.16 -13.61 -0.79
C CYS A 259 20.62 -13.12 -0.61
N PRO A 260 21.44 -13.76 0.23
CA PRO A 260 22.80 -13.28 0.52
C PRO A 260 23.72 -13.35 -0.72
N ARG A 261 23.41 -14.16 -1.73
CA ARG A 261 24.23 -14.29 -2.94
C ARG A 261 23.81 -13.30 -4.03
N GLU A 262 22.52 -12.99 -4.17
CA GLU A 262 22.03 -12.06 -5.19
C GLU A 262 22.14 -10.59 -4.76
N GLN A 263 22.20 -10.31 -3.45
CA GLN A 263 22.08 -8.97 -2.86
C GLN A 263 23.30 -8.61 -2.01
N THR A 264 24.48 -9.03 -2.41
CA THR A 264 25.73 -8.58 -1.79
C THR A 264 26.28 -7.36 -2.53
N SER A 265 26.82 -6.41 -1.77
CA SER A 265 27.61 -5.32 -2.35
C SER A 265 28.71 -5.94 -3.22
N LYS A 266 28.78 -5.54 -4.48
CA LYS A 266 29.96 -5.83 -5.29
C LYS A 266 31.08 -5.01 -4.69
N THR A 267 32.00 -5.70 -3.98
CA THR A 267 33.30 -5.15 -3.59
C THR A 267 34.07 -4.72 -4.81
#